data_86454799a1aa9702e84e075b9f62a208
#
_entry.id   86454799a1aa9702e84e075b9f62a208
#
_cell.length_a   1.000
_cell.length_b   1.000
_cell.length_c   1.000
_cell.angle_alpha   90.00
_cell.angle_beta   90.00
_cell.angle_gamma   90.00
#
_symmetry.space_group_name_H-M   'P 1'
#
loop_
_entity.id
_entity.type
_entity.pdbx_description
1 polymer ?
#
loop_
_entity_poly.entity_id
_entity_poly.type
_entity_poly.pdbx_seq_one_letter_code
_entity_poly.pdbx_strand_id
1 'polypeptide(L)'
;MKIVTFNIRCDFQQDGENNFCHRKPLILEKIKREKPDIICFQEVLPHVAAWLKEALEEYYVVGCGRSPQLEDEQVSVAYSRDGINLMQMETYWLSDTPYIPASRYPDQSICPRICTEAVFEEYSTRQIFRVVNTHLDHEGPVARRRGMEQIMEKLGNASFFGQVPVIITGDMNAEPDSEEMSVLKAYPDYTNVTEQIGITYHGYMRAENPCNID
;
A
#
# COMPACT_ATOMS: atom_id res chain seq x y z
N MET A 1 1.42 -18.41 4.36
CA MET A 1 1.68 -16.96 4.41
C MET A 1 0.36 -16.19 4.36
N LYS A 2 0.19 -15.14 5.17
CA LYS A 2 -0.96 -14.21 5.19
C LYS A 2 -0.46 -12.79 4.94
N ILE A 3 -1.00 -12.12 3.91
CA ILE A 3 -0.71 -10.73 3.58
C ILE A 3 -2.00 -9.92 3.79
N VAL A 4 -1.87 -8.73 4.35
CA VAL A 4 -2.99 -7.80 4.61
C VAL A 4 -2.68 -6.45 4.00
N THR A 5 -3.61 -5.87 3.25
CA THR A 5 -3.62 -4.43 2.94
C THR A 5 -4.45 -3.71 4.00
N PHE A 6 -3.99 -2.54 4.44
CA PHE A 6 -4.63 -1.83 5.52
C PHE A 6 -4.38 -0.31 5.44
N ASN A 7 -5.31 0.41 4.83
CA ASN A 7 -5.33 1.86 5.01
C ASN A 7 -5.60 2.15 6.48
N ILE A 8 -4.57 2.62 7.21
CA ILE A 8 -4.63 2.85 8.67
C ILE A 8 -5.41 4.12 9.00
N ARG A 9 -5.83 4.87 8.01
CA ARG A 9 -6.41 6.22 8.08
C ARG A 9 -5.46 7.23 8.72
N CYS A 10 -5.18 8.29 8.03
CA CYS A 10 -4.32 9.38 8.49
C CYS A 10 -4.77 9.92 9.86
N ASP A 11 -3.84 10.45 10.62
CA ASP A 11 -4.14 11.06 11.93
C ASP A 11 -4.69 12.47 11.74
N PHE A 12 -5.98 12.56 11.46
CA PHE A 12 -6.71 13.83 11.30
C PHE A 12 -7.47 14.17 12.56
N GLN A 13 -7.26 15.38 13.09
CA GLN A 13 -7.96 15.85 14.29
C GLN A 13 -9.49 15.92 14.11
N GLN A 14 -9.96 16.19 12.88
CA GLN A 14 -11.38 16.22 12.57
C GLN A 14 -12.09 14.87 12.67
N ASP A 15 -11.36 13.77 12.77
CA ASP A 15 -11.95 12.44 12.97
C ASP A 15 -12.54 12.26 14.39
N GLY A 16 -12.29 13.19 15.33
CA GLY A 16 -12.91 13.23 16.65
C GLY A 16 -12.73 11.93 17.44
N GLU A 17 -13.83 11.25 17.74
CA GLU A 17 -13.82 9.95 18.45
C GLU A 17 -13.12 8.83 17.67
N ASN A 18 -12.97 8.99 16.36
CA ASN A 18 -12.24 8.07 15.48
C ASN A 18 -10.79 8.52 15.24
N ASN A 19 -10.29 9.51 15.98
CA ASN A 19 -8.91 9.95 15.87
C ASN A 19 -7.93 8.79 16.12
N PHE A 20 -6.75 8.88 15.53
CA PHE A 20 -5.73 7.82 15.58
C PHE A 20 -5.40 7.38 17.01
N CYS A 21 -5.34 8.30 17.98
CA CYS A 21 -5.06 7.95 19.36
C CYS A 21 -6.07 6.95 19.97
N HIS A 22 -7.33 7.01 19.55
CA HIS A 22 -8.39 6.08 19.98
C HIS A 22 -8.37 4.77 19.19
N ARG A 23 -7.84 4.78 17.95
CA ARG A 23 -7.76 3.60 17.09
C ARG A 23 -6.55 2.70 17.38
N LYS A 24 -5.48 3.23 17.99
CA LYS A 24 -4.25 2.49 18.32
C LYS A 24 -4.51 1.12 18.98
N PRO A 25 -5.29 1.00 20.06
CA PRO A 25 -5.56 -0.28 20.70
C PRO A 25 -6.26 -1.27 19.78
N LEU A 26 -7.24 -0.80 18.99
CA LEU A 26 -8.01 -1.62 18.05
C LEU A 26 -7.15 -2.15 16.90
N ILE A 27 -6.25 -1.30 16.38
CA ILE A 27 -5.27 -1.68 15.35
C ILE A 27 -4.38 -2.80 15.85
N LEU A 28 -3.80 -2.64 17.05
CA LEU A 28 -2.93 -3.67 17.66
C LEU A 28 -3.68 -4.96 17.95
N GLU A 29 -4.89 -4.87 18.49
CA GLU A 29 -5.74 -6.04 18.75
C GLU A 29 -6.02 -6.81 17.44
N LYS A 30 -6.38 -6.08 16.38
CA LYS A 30 -6.63 -6.67 15.06
C LYS A 30 -5.39 -7.37 14.52
N ILE A 31 -4.23 -6.72 14.54
CA ILE A 31 -2.97 -7.30 14.06
C ILE A 31 -2.59 -8.53 14.88
N LYS A 32 -2.66 -8.46 16.21
CA LYS A 32 -2.36 -9.59 17.12
C LYS A 32 -3.30 -10.78 16.91
N ARG A 33 -4.57 -10.53 16.60
CA ARG A 33 -5.55 -11.57 16.31
C ARG A 33 -5.31 -12.23 14.96
N GLU A 34 -5.08 -11.43 13.93
CA GLU A 34 -4.91 -11.92 12.55
C GLU A 34 -3.54 -12.53 12.30
N LYS A 35 -2.50 -12.08 13.00
CA LYS A 35 -1.09 -12.51 12.87
C LYS A 35 -0.65 -12.60 11.40
N PRO A 36 -0.74 -11.51 10.62
CA PRO A 36 -0.29 -11.54 9.25
C PRO A 36 1.24 -11.66 9.18
N ASP A 37 1.74 -12.30 8.13
CA ASP A 37 3.18 -12.36 7.85
C ASP A 37 3.67 -11.03 7.28
N ILE A 38 2.82 -10.35 6.48
CA ILE A 38 3.11 -9.04 5.89
C ILE A 38 1.87 -8.14 6.01
N ILE A 39 2.10 -6.86 6.31
CA ILE A 39 1.06 -5.83 6.35
C ILE A 39 1.49 -4.66 5.45
N CYS A 40 0.68 -4.36 4.47
CA CYS A 40 0.85 -3.22 3.57
C CYS A 40 -0.03 -2.08 4.05
N PHE A 41 0.57 -1.09 4.68
CA PHE A 41 -0.14 0.07 5.23
C PHE A 41 -0.19 1.23 4.25
N GLN A 42 -1.27 2.00 4.26
CA GLN A 42 -1.40 3.30 3.61
C GLN A 42 -1.72 4.38 4.64
N GLU A 43 -1.52 5.65 4.30
CA GLU A 43 -1.75 6.84 5.14
C GLU A 43 -0.90 6.90 6.43
N VAL A 44 0.29 6.35 6.41
CA VAL A 44 1.17 6.28 7.58
C VAL A 44 1.99 7.57 7.71
N LEU A 45 1.60 8.47 8.62
CA LEU A 45 2.40 9.66 8.96
C LEU A 45 3.69 9.29 9.71
N PRO A 46 4.73 10.14 9.73
CA PRO A 46 6.01 9.85 10.37
C PRO A 46 5.90 9.40 11.84
N HIS A 47 5.05 10.06 12.63
CA HIS A 47 4.83 9.68 14.04
C HIS A 47 4.04 8.36 14.18
N VAL A 48 3.17 8.05 13.19
CA VAL A 48 2.48 6.76 13.12
C VAL A 48 3.47 5.65 12.77
N ALA A 49 4.39 5.90 11.82
CA ALA A 49 5.46 4.96 11.49
C ALA A 49 6.37 4.67 12.71
N ALA A 50 6.72 5.71 13.47
CA ALA A 50 7.49 5.55 14.71
C ALA A 50 6.74 4.67 15.72
N TRP A 51 5.45 4.95 15.93
CA TRP A 51 4.60 4.14 16.81
C TRP A 51 4.47 2.69 16.33
N LEU A 52 4.29 2.45 15.02
CA LEU A 52 4.22 1.07 14.47
C LEU A 52 5.51 0.30 14.76
N LYS A 53 6.69 0.94 14.60
CA LYS A 53 7.99 0.32 14.88
C LYS A 53 8.16 -0.07 16.35
N GLU A 54 7.59 0.71 17.27
CA GLU A 54 7.62 0.43 18.71
C GLU A 54 6.58 -0.63 19.09
N ALA A 55 5.36 -0.52 18.55
CA ALA A 55 4.23 -1.33 19.00
C ALA A 55 4.18 -2.73 18.36
N LEU A 56 4.79 -2.90 17.19
CA LEU A 56 4.85 -4.16 16.45
C LEU A 56 6.23 -4.82 16.62
N GLU A 57 6.57 -5.23 17.84
CA GLU A 57 7.88 -5.80 18.20
C GLU A 57 8.27 -7.04 17.36
N GLU A 58 7.28 -7.83 16.91
CA GLU A 58 7.47 -9.02 16.09
C GLU A 58 7.66 -8.71 14.59
N TYR A 59 7.62 -7.42 14.19
CA TYR A 59 7.73 -6.98 12.80
C TYR A 59 8.89 -6.00 12.60
N TYR A 60 9.43 -5.99 11.39
CA TYR A 60 10.13 -4.84 10.84
C TYR A 60 9.13 -3.96 10.11
N VAL A 61 9.25 -2.64 10.21
CA VAL A 61 8.42 -1.67 9.50
C VAL A 61 9.31 -0.78 8.65
N VAL A 62 9.10 -0.78 7.34
CA VAL A 62 9.90 -0.07 6.34
C VAL A 62 9.05 0.81 5.45
N GLY A 63 9.63 1.87 4.91
CA GLY A 63 8.97 2.85 4.05
C GLY A 63 9.52 4.25 4.27
N CYS A 64 9.18 5.17 3.37
CA CYS A 64 9.48 6.59 3.50
C CYS A 64 8.28 7.44 3.09
N GLY A 65 8.27 8.71 3.50
CA GLY A 65 7.19 9.64 3.18
C GLY A 65 7.30 10.20 1.77
N ARG A 66 6.16 10.66 1.26
CA ARG A 66 5.99 11.10 -0.14
C ARG A 66 6.44 12.53 -0.42
N SER A 67 6.74 13.34 0.61
CA SER A 67 7.18 14.74 0.46
C SER A 67 8.63 14.87 -0.04
N PRO A 68 9.07 16.09 -0.42
CA PRO A 68 10.46 16.32 -0.82
C PRO A 68 11.48 15.96 0.24
N GLN A 69 11.11 16.05 1.52
CA GLN A 69 11.95 15.71 2.68
C GLN A 69 11.82 14.24 3.10
N LEU A 70 11.08 13.43 2.34
CA LEU A 70 10.73 12.03 2.66
C LEU A 70 9.91 11.89 3.96
N GLU A 71 9.21 12.95 4.30
CA GLU A 71 8.19 13.02 5.36
C GLU A 71 6.79 12.87 4.74
N ASP A 72 5.71 13.19 5.52
CA ASP A 72 4.32 13.02 5.10
C ASP A 72 3.91 11.53 5.04
N GLU A 73 2.80 11.22 4.42
CA GLU A 73 2.25 9.86 4.35
C GLU A 73 3.17 8.88 3.62
N GLN A 74 3.28 7.69 4.20
CA GLN A 74 4.02 6.55 3.66
C GLN A 74 3.05 5.45 3.19
N VAL A 75 3.47 4.67 2.24
CA VAL A 75 2.93 3.34 1.95
C VAL A 75 3.90 2.31 2.53
N SER A 76 3.83 2.16 3.85
CA SER A 76 4.77 1.34 4.61
C SER A 76 4.46 -0.15 4.49
N VAL A 77 5.49 -0.99 4.60
CA VAL A 77 5.35 -2.43 4.68
C VAL A 77 5.91 -2.91 6.01
N ALA A 78 5.09 -3.64 6.77
CA ALA A 78 5.55 -4.40 7.94
C ALA A 78 5.64 -5.88 7.59
N TYR A 79 6.69 -6.56 8.04
CA TYR A 79 6.88 -7.98 7.78
C TYR A 79 7.45 -8.70 9.02
N SER A 80 7.01 -9.95 9.23
CA SER A 80 7.39 -10.77 10.37
C SER A 80 8.90 -10.99 10.44
N ARG A 81 9.50 -10.74 11.61
CA ARG A 81 10.94 -10.93 11.84
C ARG A 81 11.35 -12.39 11.71
N ASP A 82 10.51 -13.29 12.16
CA ASP A 82 10.84 -14.73 12.24
C ASP A 82 10.43 -15.49 10.99
N GLY A 83 9.52 -14.94 10.17
CA GLY A 83 8.95 -15.63 9.00
C GLY A 83 9.50 -15.17 7.66
N ILE A 84 9.92 -13.91 7.57
CA ILE A 84 10.17 -13.23 6.27
C ILE A 84 11.54 -12.54 6.27
N ASN A 85 12.29 -12.74 5.20
CA ASN A 85 13.55 -12.05 4.90
C ASN A 85 13.33 -10.99 3.82
N LEU A 86 13.70 -9.75 4.09
CA LEU A 86 13.72 -8.68 3.09
C LEU A 86 15.00 -8.76 2.26
N MET A 87 14.88 -8.97 0.96
CA MET A 87 16.00 -9.09 0.03
C MET A 87 16.28 -7.79 -0.73
N GLN A 88 15.22 -7.05 -1.10
CA GLN A 88 15.31 -5.78 -1.80
C GLN A 88 14.09 -4.92 -1.45
N MET A 89 14.25 -3.61 -1.43
CA MET A 89 13.15 -2.64 -1.32
C MET A 89 13.49 -1.37 -2.08
N GLU A 90 12.49 -0.78 -2.69
CA GLU A 90 12.54 0.59 -3.20
C GLU A 90 11.20 1.29 -2.99
N THR A 91 11.25 2.62 -2.93
CA THR A 91 10.07 3.48 -2.99
C THR A 91 10.27 4.48 -4.13
N TYR A 92 9.27 4.65 -4.97
CA TYR A 92 9.28 5.57 -6.10
C TYR A 92 7.96 6.33 -6.22
N TRP A 93 7.99 7.48 -6.87
CA TRP A 93 6.82 8.32 -7.09
C TRP A 93 6.08 7.90 -8.36
N LEU A 94 4.76 7.93 -8.30
CA LEU A 94 3.90 7.71 -9.45
C LEU A 94 3.85 9.00 -10.27
N SER A 95 4.76 9.09 -11.24
CA SER A 95 4.99 10.27 -12.07
C SER A 95 5.91 9.94 -13.26
N ASP A 96 6.06 10.89 -14.20
CA ASP A 96 7.03 10.78 -15.30
C ASP A 96 8.51 10.84 -14.82
N THR A 97 8.75 11.21 -13.57
CA THR A 97 10.07 11.29 -12.94
C THR A 97 10.10 10.55 -11.59
N PRO A 98 10.01 9.21 -11.60
CA PRO A 98 9.71 8.40 -10.42
C PRO A 98 10.73 8.49 -9.28
N TYR A 99 11.94 8.97 -9.56
CA TYR A 99 13.01 9.12 -8.56
C TYR A 99 13.25 10.57 -8.12
N ILE A 100 12.36 11.48 -8.53
CA ILE A 100 12.35 12.86 -8.02
C ILE A 100 11.28 12.95 -6.91
N PRO A 101 11.69 13.18 -5.65
CA PRO A 101 10.75 13.29 -4.54
C PRO A 101 9.65 14.33 -4.78
N ALA A 102 8.43 13.98 -4.40
CA ALA A 102 7.21 14.77 -4.57
C ALA A 102 6.79 15.04 -6.02
N SER A 103 7.37 14.37 -7.01
CA SER A 103 6.88 14.44 -8.39
C SER A 103 5.47 13.87 -8.53
N ARG A 104 4.69 14.38 -9.49
CA ARG A 104 3.27 14.05 -9.69
C ARG A 104 2.92 14.05 -11.18
N TYR A 105 1.85 13.34 -11.53
CA TYR A 105 1.20 13.51 -12.84
C TYR A 105 0.41 14.83 -12.90
N PRO A 106 0.18 15.40 -14.10
CA PRO A 106 -0.45 16.73 -14.24
C PRO A 106 -1.88 16.84 -13.69
N ASP A 107 -2.68 15.77 -13.76
CA ASP A 107 -4.06 15.72 -13.29
C ASP A 107 -4.20 15.20 -11.84
N GLN A 108 -3.09 14.85 -11.22
CA GLN A 108 -3.06 14.37 -9.86
C GLN A 108 -3.43 15.48 -8.87
N SER A 109 -4.06 15.12 -7.77
CA SER A 109 -4.28 16.02 -6.63
C SER A 109 -2.97 16.66 -6.14
N ILE A 110 -3.06 17.55 -5.17
CA ILE A 110 -1.86 18.14 -4.57
C ILE A 110 -0.96 17.11 -3.86
N CYS A 111 -1.50 15.93 -3.57
CA CYS A 111 -0.81 14.86 -2.87
C CYS A 111 0.08 14.03 -3.80
N PRO A 112 1.41 14.03 -3.66
CA PRO A 112 2.26 13.07 -4.36
C PRO A 112 1.85 11.63 -4.01
N ARG A 113 1.92 10.72 -4.98
CA ARG A 113 1.64 9.30 -4.76
C ARG A 113 2.89 8.50 -4.97
N ILE A 114 3.07 7.51 -4.13
CA ILE A 114 4.24 6.63 -4.11
C ILE A 114 3.85 5.17 -4.16
N CYS A 115 4.78 4.36 -4.57
CA CYS A 115 4.72 2.91 -4.51
C CYS A 115 5.95 2.39 -3.77
N THR A 116 5.74 1.52 -2.78
CA THR A 116 6.80 0.75 -2.13
C THR A 116 6.77 -0.67 -2.66
N GLU A 117 7.87 -1.08 -3.28
CA GLU A 117 8.07 -2.41 -3.82
C GLU A 117 9.13 -3.14 -2.98
N ALA A 118 8.84 -4.36 -2.55
CA ALA A 118 9.76 -5.17 -1.77
C ALA A 118 9.79 -6.61 -2.27
N VAL A 119 11.00 -7.17 -2.36
CA VAL A 119 11.23 -8.59 -2.65
C VAL A 119 11.55 -9.30 -1.34
N PHE A 120 10.81 -10.35 -1.06
CA PHE A 120 10.90 -11.13 0.15
C PHE A 120 11.23 -12.60 -0.14
N GLU A 121 11.79 -13.25 0.86
CA GLU A 121 11.94 -14.70 0.94
C GLU A 121 11.20 -15.20 2.18
N GLU A 122 10.32 -16.18 2.03
CA GLU A 122 9.70 -16.87 3.15
C GLU A 122 10.66 -17.91 3.71
N TYR A 123 11.03 -17.82 4.99
CA TYR A 123 12.04 -18.71 5.58
C TYR A 123 11.66 -20.20 5.53
N SER A 124 10.38 -20.52 5.71
CA SER A 124 9.90 -21.90 5.80
C SER A 124 9.95 -22.64 4.48
N THR A 125 9.65 -21.96 3.37
CA THR A 125 9.56 -22.55 2.02
C THR A 125 10.72 -22.18 1.12
N ARG A 126 11.49 -21.15 1.47
CA ARG A 126 12.54 -20.53 0.66
C ARG A 126 11.99 -19.89 -0.62
N GLN A 127 10.68 -19.70 -0.69
CA GLN A 127 10.06 -19.06 -1.83
C GLN A 127 10.34 -17.56 -1.84
N ILE A 128 10.81 -17.07 -2.99
CA ILE A 128 11.00 -15.64 -3.24
C ILE A 128 9.74 -15.11 -3.92
N PHE A 129 9.28 -13.95 -3.49
CA PHE A 129 8.10 -13.28 -4.04
C PHE A 129 8.22 -11.76 -3.87
N ARG A 130 7.40 -11.03 -4.60
CA ARG A 130 7.38 -9.57 -4.59
C ARG A 130 6.07 -9.05 -4.06
N VAL A 131 6.14 -8.04 -3.22
CA VAL A 131 4.97 -7.29 -2.73
C VAL A 131 5.09 -5.85 -3.20
N VAL A 132 4.01 -5.34 -3.74
CA VAL A 132 3.85 -3.95 -4.18
C VAL A 132 2.78 -3.33 -3.30
N ASN A 133 3.08 -2.21 -2.68
CA ASN A 133 2.12 -1.45 -1.87
C ASN A 133 2.02 -0.02 -2.39
N THR A 134 0.81 0.43 -2.71
CA THR A 134 0.57 1.77 -3.23
C THR A 134 -0.66 2.43 -2.59
N HIS A 135 -0.82 3.72 -2.83
CA HIS A 135 -2.03 4.47 -2.55
C HIS A 135 -2.24 5.42 -3.72
N LEU A 136 -3.16 5.08 -4.62
CA LEU A 136 -3.41 5.84 -5.83
C LEU A 136 -4.10 7.17 -5.53
N ASP A 137 -4.17 8.05 -6.54
CA ASP A 137 -4.71 9.39 -6.35
C ASP A 137 -6.23 9.38 -6.13
N HIS A 138 -6.71 10.17 -5.18
CA HIS A 138 -8.13 10.21 -4.81
C HIS A 138 -8.97 11.13 -5.73
N GLU A 139 -8.32 12.01 -6.53
CA GLU A 139 -9.01 12.94 -7.42
C GLU A 139 -8.85 12.55 -8.90
N GLY A 140 -7.62 12.35 -9.37
CA GLY A 140 -7.27 12.21 -10.78
C GLY A 140 -7.43 10.79 -11.33
N PRO A 141 -8.49 10.47 -12.11
CA PRO A 141 -8.63 9.15 -12.71
C PRO A 141 -7.53 8.82 -13.73
N VAL A 142 -7.04 9.81 -14.48
CA VAL A 142 -5.92 9.62 -15.40
C VAL A 142 -4.63 9.35 -14.64
N ALA A 143 -4.40 10.04 -13.50
CA ALA A 143 -3.25 9.78 -12.64
C ALA A 143 -3.31 8.37 -12.02
N ARG A 144 -4.49 7.88 -11.60
CA ARG A 144 -4.67 6.49 -11.13
C ARG A 144 -4.30 5.49 -12.21
N ARG A 145 -4.84 5.68 -13.42
CA ARG A 145 -4.54 4.82 -14.57
C ARG A 145 -3.04 4.79 -14.88
N ARG A 146 -2.41 5.97 -15.03
CA ARG A 146 -0.98 6.09 -15.33
C ARG A 146 -0.11 5.51 -14.22
N GLY A 147 -0.53 5.69 -12.95
CA GLY A 147 0.15 5.09 -11.81
C GLY A 147 0.13 3.56 -11.88
N MET A 148 -1.00 2.96 -12.21
CA MET A 148 -1.10 1.51 -12.38
C MET A 148 -0.31 1.03 -13.62
N GLU A 149 -0.37 1.74 -14.75
CA GLU A 149 0.45 1.45 -15.94
C GLU A 149 1.94 1.45 -15.60
N GLN A 150 2.41 2.46 -14.85
CA GLN A 150 3.81 2.55 -14.40
C GLN A 150 4.22 1.38 -13.51
N ILE A 151 3.37 0.98 -12.57
CA ILE A 151 3.61 -0.19 -11.70
C ILE A 151 3.73 -1.45 -12.55
N MET A 152 2.79 -1.69 -13.46
CA MET A 152 2.77 -2.88 -14.28
C MET A 152 3.94 -2.93 -15.27
N GLU A 153 4.31 -1.81 -15.88
CA GLU A 153 5.49 -1.70 -16.74
C GLU A 153 6.78 -2.02 -15.97
N LYS A 154 6.91 -1.48 -14.75
CA LYS A 154 8.07 -1.73 -13.91
C LYS A 154 8.18 -3.20 -13.51
N LEU A 155 7.06 -3.86 -13.20
CA LEU A 155 7.00 -5.29 -12.90
C LEU A 155 7.34 -6.16 -14.12
N GLY A 156 6.97 -5.73 -15.32
CA GLY A 156 7.28 -6.40 -16.57
C GLY A 156 8.76 -6.30 -16.98
N ASN A 157 9.46 -5.29 -16.52
CA ASN A 157 10.89 -5.12 -16.78
C ASN A 157 11.70 -6.09 -15.90
N ALA A 158 12.63 -6.83 -16.51
CA ALA A 158 13.46 -7.80 -15.81
C ALA A 158 14.11 -7.20 -14.56
N SER A 159 13.75 -7.71 -13.40
CA SER A 159 14.37 -7.33 -12.14
C SER A 159 15.57 -8.22 -11.82
N PHE A 160 16.37 -7.83 -10.84
CA PHE A 160 17.51 -8.62 -10.35
C PHE A 160 17.10 -10.05 -9.95
N PHE A 161 15.89 -10.26 -9.43
CA PHE A 161 15.36 -11.55 -9.02
C PHE A 161 14.58 -12.28 -10.14
N GLY A 162 14.49 -11.72 -11.35
CA GLY A 162 13.74 -12.32 -12.45
C GLY A 162 12.23 -12.37 -12.21
N GLN A 163 11.57 -13.33 -12.82
CA GLN A 163 10.13 -13.54 -12.67
C GLN A 163 9.84 -14.31 -11.39
N VAL A 164 9.29 -13.64 -10.41
CA VAL A 164 8.81 -14.20 -9.13
C VAL A 164 7.32 -13.91 -8.95
N PRO A 165 6.59 -14.69 -8.14
CA PRO A 165 5.20 -14.36 -7.81
C PRO A 165 5.09 -12.93 -7.29
N VAL A 166 4.07 -12.19 -7.76
CA VAL A 166 3.84 -10.79 -7.40
C VAL A 166 2.49 -10.65 -6.72
N ILE A 167 2.46 -9.91 -5.63
CA ILE A 167 1.25 -9.53 -4.92
C ILE A 167 1.18 -7.99 -4.94
N ILE A 168 0.14 -7.43 -5.58
CA ILE A 168 -0.13 -6.00 -5.60
C ILE A 168 -1.20 -5.71 -4.56
N THR A 169 -0.92 -4.75 -3.70
CA THR A 169 -1.80 -4.30 -2.62
C THR A 169 -1.87 -2.78 -2.59
N GLY A 170 -2.89 -2.25 -1.97
CA GLY A 170 -2.98 -0.82 -1.73
C GLY A 170 -4.41 -0.33 -1.63
N ASP A 171 -4.54 0.97 -1.43
CA ASP A 171 -5.77 1.72 -1.62
C ASP A 171 -5.74 2.30 -3.04
N MET A 172 -6.57 1.76 -3.91
CA MET A 172 -6.60 2.15 -5.33
C MET A 172 -7.41 3.42 -5.58
N ASN A 173 -8.20 3.88 -4.59
CA ASN A 173 -9.14 5.00 -4.75
C ASN A 173 -10.05 4.86 -5.98
N ALA A 174 -10.28 3.63 -6.40
CA ALA A 174 -11.06 3.26 -7.57
C ALA A 174 -11.67 1.86 -7.39
N GLU A 175 -12.88 1.67 -7.85
CA GLU A 175 -13.50 0.34 -7.85
C GLU A 175 -12.83 -0.57 -8.90
N PRO A 176 -12.78 -1.90 -8.67
CA PRO A 176 -12.07 -2.84 -9.54
C PRO A 176 -12.54 -2.85 -10.99
N ASP A 177 -13.79 -2.49 -11.26
CA ASP A 177 -14.38 -2.44 -12.59
C ASP A 177 -14.33 -1.06 -13.26
N SER A 178 -13.75 -0.07 -12.59
CA SER A 178 -13.56 1.29 -13.12
C SER A 178 -12.70 1.33 -14.38
N GLU A 179 -12.85 2.39 -15.17
CA GLU A 179 -12.09 2.56 -16.40
C GLU A 179 -10.58 2.63 -16.14
N GLU A 180 -10.17 3.35 -15.11
CA GLU A 180 -8.77 3.50 -14.74
C GLU A 180 -8.11 2.18 -14.30
N MET A 181 -8.88 1.26 -13.68
CA MET A 181 -8.38 -0.05 -13.29
C MET A 181 -8.42 -1.08 -14.43
N SER A 182 -9.04 -0.73 -15.57
CA SER A 182 -9.09 -1.61 -16.75
C SER A 182 -7.71 -1.97 -17.32
N VAL A 183 -6.67 -1.22 -16.98
CA VAL A 183 -5.26 -1.53 -17.28
C VAL A 183 -4.91 -2.98 -16.91
N LEU A 184 -5.41 -3.47 -15.77
CA LEU A 184 -5.12 -4.81 -15.27
C LEU A 184 -5.68 -5.92 -16.19
N LYS A 185 -6.68 -5.63 -17.02
CA LYS A 185 -7.24 -6.59 -17.99
C LYS A 185 -6.23 -7.00 -19.08
N ALA A 186 -5.19 -6.16 -19.31
CA ALA A 186 -4.10 -6.50 -20.23
C ALA A 186 -3.11 -7.54 -19.65
N TYR A 187 -3.25 -7.89 -18.37
CA TYR A 187 -2.36 -8.77 -17.64
C TYR A 187 -3.11 -9.99 -17.08
N PRO A 188 -3.47 -10.96 -17.94
CA PRO A 188 -4.35 -12.10 -17.58
C PRO A 188 -3.74 -13.05 -16.53
N ASP A 189 -2.44 -12.95 -16.28
CA ASP A 189 -1.76 -13.72 -15.22
C ASP A 189 -2.01 -13.18 -13.81
N TYR A 190 -2.61 -11.98 -13.70
CA TYR A 190 -3.01 -11.41 -12.42
C TYR A 190 -4.49 -11.68 -12.15
N THR A 191 -4.78 -12.07 -10.92
CA THR A 191 -6.14 -12.32 -10.46
C THR A 191 -6.48 -11.35 -9.33
N ASN A 192 -7.62 -10.68 -9.42
CA ASN A 192 -8.15 -9.90 -8.31
C ASN A 192 -8.70 -10.85 -7.24
N VAL A 193 -8.02 -10.94 -6.09
CA VAL A 193 -8.42 -11.81 -4.97
C VAL A 193 -9.40 -11.12 -4.02
N THR A 194 -9.65 -9.82 -4.18
CA THR A 194 -10.55 -9.01 -3.36
C THR A 194 -11.89 -8.72 -4.03
N GLU A 195 -12.12 -9.18 -5.25
CA GLU A 195 -13.34 -8.91 -6.05
C GLU A 195 -14.65 -9.21 -5.31
N GLN A 196 -14.64 -10.22 -4.43
CA GLN A 196 -15.84 -10.65 -3.69
C GLN A 196 -15.89 -10.14 -2.23
N ILE A 197 -14.93 -9.33 -1.81
CA ILE A 197 -14.88 -8.84 -0.41
C ILE A 197 -15.98 -7.80 -0.16
N GLY A 198 -16.43 -7.10 -1.18
CA GLY A 198 -17.46 -6.09 -1.08
C GLY A 198 -16.90 -4.73 -0.62
N ILE A 199 -17.53 -4.10 0.35
CA ILE A 199 -17.20 -2.74 0.78
C ILE A 199 -15.93 -2.77 1.65
N THR A 200 -14.91 -2.01 1.26
CA THR A 200 -13.70 -1.75 2.06
C THR A 200 -13.66 -0.32 2.59
N TYR A 201 -14.16 0.65 1.83
CA TYR A 201 -14.33 2.03 2.27
C TYR A 201 -15.76 2.33 2.71
N HIS A 202 -15.96 2.69 3.98
CA HIS A 202 -17.27 2.98 4.57
C HIS A 202 -17.33 4.28 5.39
N GLY A 203 -16.23 5.06 5.46
CA GLY A 203 -16.19 6.35 6.14
C GLY A 203 -16.73 6.31 7.57
N TYR A 204 -16.32 5.33 8.38
CA TYR A 204 -16.88 5.07 9.71
C TYR A 204 -18.41 4.82 9.70
N MET A 205 -18.90 4.12 8.69
CA MET A 205 -20.34 3.89 8.43
C MET A 205 -21.14 5.15 8.12
N ARG A 206 -20.50 6.21 7.63
CA ARG A 206 -21.10 7.50 7.30
C ARG A 206 -20.90 7.90 5.83
N ALA A 207 -20.15 7.09 5.05
CA ALA A 207 -19.96 7.38 3.64
C ALA A 207 -21.30 7.33 2.89
N GLU A 208 -21.54 8.33 2.02
CA GLU A 208 -22.72 8.36 1.15
C GLU A 208 -22.67 7.24 0.10
N ASN A 209 -21.46 6.92 -0.37
CA ASN A 209 -21.21 5.88 -1.36
C ASN A 209 -20.08 4.94 -0.85
N PRO A 210 -20.44 3.97 0.00
CA PRO A 210 -19.47 2.94 0.41
C PRO A 210 -19.07 2.09 -0.80
N CYS A 211 -17.77 1.80 -0.95
CA CYS A 211 -17.23 1.13 -2.14
C CYS A 211 -16.05 0.21 -1.82
N ASN A 212 -15.63 -0.57 -2.80
CA ASN A 212 -14.44 -1.41 -2.73
C ASN A 212 -13.29 -0.70 -3.44
N ILE A 213 -12.28 -0.29 -2.69
CA ILE A 213 -11.11 0.45 -3.21
C ILE A 213 -9.75 -0.11 -2.76
N ASP A 214 -9.74 -1.20 -1.94
CA ASP A 214 -8.52 -1.85 -1.43
C ASP A 214 -8.22 -3.20 -2.07
#